data_16a2bb70cffeab4b9c5d06c9eca548ff
#
_entry.id   16a2bb70cffeab4b9c5d06c9eca548ff
#
_cell.length_a   1.000
_cell.length_b   1.000
_cell.length_c   1.000
_cell.angle_alpha   90.00
_cell.angle_beta   90.00
_cell.angle_gamma   90.00
#
_symmetry.space_group_name_H-M   'P 1'
#
loop_
_entity.id
_entity.type
_entity.pdbx_description
1 polymer ?
#
loop_
_entity_poly.entity_id
_entity_poly.type
_entity_poly.pdbx_seq_one_letter_code
_entity_poly.pdbx_strand_id
1 'polypeptide(L)'
;MENTLTNPREIRGVEIAKRFKLTEENGIWTVPSASKSAKYKVDLQRKRCTCPDFEIRRQICKHIFAVQHRFEQERLEEFSREEISELPKPVATRKTYRQNWKAYNAAQTVEKAEFQKILATLCKGIGEPSQANGRPRLPLEDMIFSCVFKVFSTVSARRFSTDLSEAKGKGYISEVPHFNSVLRYFEKDMLTPYLQMLIEESALPLTALEKTFAIDASGLSATHGFTWHYAKYEQPRLISKKDWLKIHICTGTLTNVVTAVKVTDKYEHDTNYFEPLLSTTTENFEVSEISADKAYLSKANLQAAMDKNAYPYIAWKSNSRETKKEGNELWNKLYHFYALNQEKFLERYHQRSNVESTFSMIKSKFSGSLRAKNKTSQTNEALAKILCHNIVCLIQSMHEFGVNPDFWKEVTLH
;
A
#
# COMPACT_ATOMS: atom_id res chain seq x y z
N MET A 1 -30.61 -19.85 -19.58
CA MET A 1 -31.42 -20.22 -20.78
C MET A 1 -31.36 -19.03 -21.74
N GLU A 2 -30.58 -19.14 -22.80
CA GLU A 2 -30.56 -18.14 -23.87
C GLU A 2 -31.90 -18.23 -24.62
N ASN A 3 -32.77 -17.21 -24.44
CA ASN A 3 -33.96 -17.03 -25.29
C ASN A 3 -33.43 -16.66 -26.67
N THR A 4 -33.39 -17.61 -27.58
CA THR A 4 -33.16 -17.39 -29.00
C THR A 4 -34.36 -16.58 -29.57
N LEU A 5 -34.16 -15.26 -29.74
CA LEU A 5 -35.13 -14.38 -30.39
C LEU A 5 -35.34 -14.85 -31.83
N THR A 6 -36.52 -15.39 -32.14
CA THR A 6 -36.88 -15.89 -33.48
C THR A 6 -37.60 -14.87 -34.34
N ASN A 7 -38.18 -13.83 -33.74
CA ASN A 7 -38.95 -12.82 -34.43
C ASN A 7 -38.07 -11.67 -34.99
N PRO A 8 -37.99 -11.46 -36.33
CA PRO A 8 -37.15 -10.42 -36.92
C PRO A 8 -37.48 -8.99 -36.46
N ARG A 9 -38.70 -8.72 -36.02
CA ARG A 9 -39.13 -7.41 -35.51
C ARG A 9 -38.61 -7.20 -34.07
N GLU A 10 -38.56 -8.24 -33.29
CA GLU A 10 -38.04 -8.23 -31.93
C GLU A 10 -36.54 -8.03 -31.95
N ILE A 11 -35.82 -8.74 -32.79
CA ILE A 11 -34.33 -8.57 -32.97
C ILE A 11 -34.03 -7.11 -33.32
N ARG A 12 -34.72 -6.53 -34.29
CA ARG A 12 -34.54 -5.11 -34.64
C ARG A 12 -34.97 -4.15 -33.53
N GLY A 13 -35.93 -4.54 -32.69
CA GLY A 13 -36.34 -3.80 -31.52
C GLY A 13 -35.22 -3.71 -30.50
N VAL A 14 -34.57 -4.85 -30.17
CA VAL A 14 -33.40 -4.93 -29.26
C VAL A 14 -32.24 -4.10 -29.81
N GLU A 15 -31.97 -4.15 -31.11
CA GLU A 15 -30.94 -3.30 -31.74
C GLU A 15 -31.21 -1.81 -31.58
N ILE A 16 -32.49 -1.38 -31.74
CA ILE A 16 -32.89 0.02 -31.53
C ILE A 16 -32.67 0.42 -30.06
N ALA A 17 -33.08 -0.40 -29.10
CA ALA A 17 -32.93 -0.13 -27.68
C ALA A 17 -31.44 0.00 -27.25
N LYS A 18 -30.55 -0.80 -27.87
CA LYS A 18 -29.10 -0.74 -27.63
C LYS A 18 -28.41 0.45 -28.28
N ARG A 19 -28.89 0.87 -29.44
CA ARG A 19 -28.22 1.89 -30.27
C ARG A 19 -28.65 3.31 -29.96
N PHE A 20 -29.90 3.52 -29.52
CA PHE A 20 -30.50 4.84 -29.34
C PHE A 20 -30.95 5.06 -27.89
N LYS A 21 -30.82 6.30 -27.42
CA LYS A 21 -31.39 6.72 -26.14
C LYS A 21 -32.92 6.90 -26.33
N LEU A 22 -33.71 6.10 -25.60
CA LEU A 22 -35.15 6.22 -25.52
C LEU A 22 -35.49 7.15 -24.35
N THR A 23 -36.47 8.03 -24.53
CA THR A 23 -36.92 8.96 -23.48
C THR A 23 -38.40 8.75 -23.20
N GLU A 24 -38.77 8.75 -21.93
CA GLU A 24 -40.17 8.63 -21.48
C GLU A 24 -40.64 9.97 -20.91
N GLU A 25 -41.86 10.37 -21.32
CA GLU A 25 -42.55 11.51 -20.75
C GLU A 25 -44.05 11.15 -20.60
N ASN A 26 -44.56 11.19 -19.38
CA ASN A 26 -45.95 10.89 -19.03
C ASN A 26 -46.50 9.54 -19.60
N GLY A 27 -45.68 8.47 -19.49
CA GLY A 27 -46.06 7.11 -19.95
C GLY A 27 -45.94 6.90 -21.48
N ILE A 28 -45.47 7.91 -22.23
CA ILE A 28 -45.24 7.83 -23.66
C ILE A 28 -43.77 7.86 -23.97
N TRP A 29 -43.29 6.82 -24.64
CA TRP A 29 -41.87 6.69 -25.02
C TRP A 29 -41.63 7.29 -26.41
N THR A 30 -40.54 8.05 -26.52
CA THR A 30 -40.07 8.57 -27.81
C THR A 30 -38.91 7.71 -28.31
N VAL A 31 -39.11 7.08 -29.47
CA VAL A 31 -38.20 6.14 -30.10
C VAL A 31 -37.72 6.69 -31.45
N PRO A 32 -36.40 6.90 -31.64
CA PRO A 32 -35.84 7.33 -32.92
C PRO A 32 -36.01 6.25 -34.00
N SER A 33 -36.20 6.67 -35.24
CA SER A 33 -36.22 5.76 -36.39
C SER A 33 -34.79 5.28 -36.71
N ALA A 34 -34.65 3.98 -36.97
CA ALA A 34 -33.33 3.43 -37.36
C ALA A 34 -32.87 3.86 -38.76
N SER A 35 -33.79 4.32 -39.64
CA SER A 35 -33.51 4.60 -41.05
C SER A 35 -33.83 6.02 -41.52
N LYS A 36 -34.48 6.84 -40.70
CA LYS A 36 -34.87 8.22 -41.01
C LYS A 36 -34.69 9.12 -39.81
N SER A 37 -34.61 10.42 -40.00
CA SER A 37 -34.53 11.43 -38.91
C SER A 37 -35.85 11.59 -38.10
N ALA A 38 -36.80 10.71 -38.27
CA ALA A 38 -38.12 10.75 -37.62
C ALA A 38 -38.04 10.13 -36.20
N LYS A 39 -38.92 10.60 -35.31
CA LYS A 39 -39.16 10.03 -33.98
C LYS A 39 -40.60 9.54 -33.89
N TYR A 40 -40.80 8.39 -33.27
CA TYR A 40 -42.11 7.79 -33.09
C TYR A 40 -42.50 7.74 -31.63
N LYS A 41 -43.77 7.96 -31.33
CA LYS A 41 -44.30 7.86 -29.96
C LYS A 41 -44.84 6.46 -29.73
N VAL A 42 -44.49 5.85 -28.62
CA VAL A 42 -44.92 4.51 -28.21
C VAL A 42 -45.63 4.59 -26.86
N ASP A 43 -46.86 4.15 -26.81
CA ASP A 43 -47.59 3.89 -25.57
C ASP A 43 -47.47 2.39 -25.29
N LEU A 44 -46.70 2.05 -24.27
CA LEU A 44 -46.44 0.67 -23.92
C LEU A 44 -47.64 -0.03 -23.29
N GLN A 45 -48.44 0.70 -22.50
CA GLN A 45 -49.62 0.13 -21.81
C GLN A 45 -50.70 -0.24 -22.83
N ARG A 46 -50.92 0.61 -23.81
CA ARG A 46 -51.91 0.38 -24.88
C ARG A 46 -51.34 -0.38 -26.09
N LYS A 47 -50.04 -0.72 -26.05
CA LYS A 47 -49.29 -1.36 -27.15
C LYS A 47 -49.48 -0.65 -28.49
N ARG A 48 -49.42 0.70 -28.50
CA ARG A 48 -49.64 1.55 -29.71
C ARG A 48 -48.34 2.27 -30.09
N CYS A 49 -48.15 2.47 -31.37
CA CYS A 49 -47.03 3.22 -31.93
C CYS A 49 -47.50 4.09 -33.11
N THR A 50 -46.92 5.28 -33.26
CA THR A 50 -47.20 6.19 -34.37
C THR A 50 -46.38 5.90 -35.63
N CYS A 51 -45.71 4.77 -35.74
CA CYS A 51 -44.92 4.43 -36.91
C CYS A 51 -45.82 3.86 -38.03
N PRO A 52 -45.46 4.08 -39.34
CA PRO A 52 -46.24 3.57 -40.46
C PRO A 52 -46.47 2.05 -40.45
N ASP A 53 -45.48 1.26 -39.96
CA ASP A 53 -45.65 -0.20 -39.87
C ASP A 53 -46.76 -0.60 -38.90
N PHE A 54 -46.90 0.11 -37.78
CA PHE A 54 -47.99 -0.14 -36.82
C PHE A 54 -49.33 0.40 -37.33
N GLU A 55 -49.37 1.58 -37.94
CA GLU A 55 -50.60 2.20 -38.45
C GLU A 55 -51.25 1.35 -39.55
N ILE A 56 -50.43 0.78 -40.44
CA ILE A 56 -50.93 -0.05 -41.55
C ILE A 56 -51.30 -1.45 -41.08
N ARG A 57 -50.45 -2.11 -40.30
CA ARG A 57 -50.56 -3.55 -39.99
C ARG A 57 -51.24 -3.85 -38.68
N ARG A 58 -51.38 -2.88 -37.78
CA ARG A 58 -51.95 -3.02 -36.44
C ARG A 58 -51.30 -4.15 -35.59
N GLN A 59 -50.06 -4.50 -35.88
CA GLN A 59 -49.26 -5.52 -35.17
C GLN A 59 -48.10 -4.89 -34.42
N ILE A 60 -47.61 -5.57 -33.36
CA ILE A 60 -46.46 -5.12 -32.57
C ILE A 60 -45.28 -4.87 -33.51
N CYS A 61 -44.84 -3.62 -33.56
CA CYS A 61 -43.74 -3.18 -34.40
C CYS A 61 -42.41 -3.18 -33.61
N LYS A 62 -41.29 -3.05 -34.33
CA LYS A 62 -39.95 -3.00 -33.74
C LYS A 62 -39.77 -1.92 -32.68
N HIS A 63 -40.49 -0.79 -32.75
CA HIS A 63 -40.39 0.29 -31.77
C HIS A 63 -41.09 -0.07 -30.44
N ILE A 64 -42.19 -0.83 -30.48
CA ILE A 64 -42.83 -1.37 -29.27
C ILE A 64 -41.90 -2.39 -28.61
N PHE A 65 -41.27 -3.30 -29.35
CA PHE A 65 -40.27 -4.22 -28.82
C PHE A 65 -39.05 -3.51 -28.23
N ALA A 66 -38.61 -2.41 -28.83
CA ALA A 66 -37.50 -1.61 -28.29
C ALA A 66 -37.83 -1.04 -26.90
N VAL A 67 -39.06 -0.50 -26.75
CA VAL A 67 -39.51 0.03 -25.46
C VAL A 67 -39.74 -1.08 -24.45
N GLN A 68 -40.29 -2.22 -24.82
CA GLN A 68 -40.44 -3.38 -23.93
C GLN A 68 -39.10 -3.84 -23.39
N HIS A 69 -38.12 -4.02 -24.25
CA HIS A 69 -36.78 -4.43 -23.86
C HIS A 69 -36.10 -3.40 -22.92
N ARG A 70 -36.26 -2.11 -23.20
CA ARG A 70 -35.70 -1.05 -22.35
C ARG A 70 -36.39 -0.99 -20.99
N PHE A 71 -37.70 -1.09 -20.94
CA PHE A 71 -38.47 -1.13 -19.70
C PHE A 71 -38.13 -2.35 -18.82
N GLU A 72 -37.95 -3.53 -19.45
CA GLU A 72 -37.50 -4.73 -18.72
C GLU A 72 -36.10 -4.58 -18.17
N GLN A 73 -35.18 -3.97 -18.92
CA GLN A 73 -33.82 -3.69 -18.43
C GLN A 73 -33.81 -2.71 -17.25
N GLU A 74 -34.55 -1.61 -17.33
CA GLU A 74 -34.66 -0.63 -16.25
C GLU A 74 -35.28 -1.25 -15.00
N ARG A 75 -36.29 -2.10 -15.14
CA ARG A 75 -36.90 -2.83 -14.04
C ARG A 75 -35.94 -3.85 -13.40
N LEU A 76 -35.14 -4.53 -14.19
CA LEU A 76 -34.08 -5.44 -13.66
C LEU A 76 -32.96 -4.68 -12.96
N GLU A 77 -32.60 -3.49 -13.47
CA GLU A 77 -31.61 -2.61 -12.82
C GLU A 77 -32.14 -2.01 -11.51
N GLU A 78 -33.42 -1.63 -11.44
CA GLU A 78 -34.07 -1.17 -10.20
C GLU A 78 -34.18 -2.30 -9.18
N PHE A 79 -34.61 -3.49 -9.58
CA PHE A 79 -34.68 -4.67 -8.70
C PHE A 79 -33.31 -5.03 -8.15
N SER A 80 -32.26 -5.00 -8.99
CA SER A 80 -30.87 -5.24 -8.54
C SER A 80 -30.37 -4.15 -7.61
N ARG A 81 -30.78 -2.90 -7.78
CA ARG A 81 -30.41 -1.79 -6.90
C ARG A 81 -31.12 -1.87 -5.54
N GLU A 82 -32.38 -2.24 -5.49
CA GLU A 82 -33.14 -2.45 -4.26
C GLU A 82 -32.62 -3.64 -3.48
N GLU A 83 -32.37 -4.79 -4.10
CA GLU A 83 -31.78 -5.95 -3.45
C GLU A 83 -30.36 -5.66 -2.92
N ILE A 84 -29.54 -4.90 -3.64
CA ILE A 84 -28.19 -4.50 -3.18
C ILE A 84 -28.29 -3.46 -2.07
N SER A 85 -29.31 -2.62 -2.02
CA SER A 85 -29.48 -1.61 -0.96
C SER A 85 -30.03 -2.22 0.34
N GLU A 86 -30.78 -3.33 0.26
CA GLU A 86 -31.33 -4.06 1.40
C GLU A 86 -30.38 -5.09 2.00
N LEU A 87 -29.35 -5.51 1.25
CA LEU A 87 -28.29 -6.33 1.83
C LEU A 87 -27.59 -5.53 2.91
N PRO A 88 -27.57 -6.02 4.17
CA PRO A 88 -26.81 -5.36 5.23
C PRO A 88 -25.36 -5.27 4.76
N LYS A 89 -24.84 -4.03 4.64
CA LYS A 89 -23.42 -3.84 4.31
C LYS A 89 -22.63 -4.64 5.33
N PRO A 90 -21.76 -5.57 4.90
CA PRO A 90 -21.01 -6.39 5.83
C PRO A 90 -20.22 -5.43 6.73
N VAL A 91 -20.63 -5.37 7.99
CA VAL A 91 -19.87 -4.65 9.03
C VAL A 91 -18.69 -5.56 9.34
N ALA A 92 -17.59 -5.31 8.67
CA ALA A 92 -16.35 -6.00 8.96
C ALA A 92 -15.98 -5.68 10.41
N THR A 93 -16.19 -6.62 11.30
CA THR A 93 -15.71 -6.55 12.68
C THR A 93 -14.20 -6.63 12.64
N ARG A 94 -13.55 -5.49 12.81
CA ARG A 94 -12.10 -5.42 12.93
C ARG A 94 -11.68 -6.25 14.13
N LYS A 95 -10.94 -7.33 13.92
CA LYS A 95 -10.29 -8.05 15.01
C LYS A 95 -9.25 -7.12 15.63
N THR A 96 -9.55 -6.57 16.80
CA THR A 96 -8.57 -5.81 17.59
C THR A 96 -7.88 -6.77 18.54
N TYR A 97 -6.55 -6.84 18.47
CA TYR A 97 -5.76 -7.56 19.45
C TYR A 97 -5.73 -6.73 20.73
N ARG A 98 -6.01 -7.38 21.86
CA ARG A 98 -5.94 -6.72 23.16
C ARG A 98 -4.47 -6.41 23.47
N GLN A 99 -4.17 -5.10 23.68
CA GLN A 99 -2.81 -4.66 24.02
C GLN A 99 -2.33 -5.32 25.31
N ASN A 100 -1.16 -5.93 25.26
CA ASN A 100 -0.48 -6.42 26.46
C ASN A 100 0.24 -5.26 27.19
N TRP A 101 -0.49 -4.53 28.02
CA TRP A 101 0.03 -3.36 28.70
C TRP A 101 1.22 -3.64 29.61
N LYS A 102 1.32 -4.84 30.20
CA LYS A 102 2.45 -5.23 31.04
C LYS A 102 3.73 -5.32 30.24
N ALA A 103 3.69 -6.04 29.12
CA ALA A 103 4.84 -6.17 28.20
C ALA A 103 5.18 -4.81 27.59
N TYR A 104 4.18 -4.04 27.16
CA TYR A 104 4.38 -2.71 26.60
C TYR A 104 5.12 -1.78 27.58
N ASN A 105 4.65 -1.68 28.81
CA ASN A 105 5.30 -0.83 29.82
C ASN A 105 6.73 -1.29 30.14
N ALA A 106 6.95 -2.61 30.23
CA ALA A 106 8.29 -3.17 30.46
C ALA A 106 9.24 -2.81 29.31
N ALA A 107 8.80 -2.95 28.05
CA ALA A 107 9.59 -2.58 26.90
C ALA A 107 9.93 -1.07 26.88
N GLN A 108 8.93 -0.21 27.14
CA GLN A 108 9.12 1.25 27.11
C GLN A 108 10.10 1.76 28.15
N THR A 109 10.12 1.16 29.36
CA THR A 109 10.99 1.60 30.47
C THR A 109 12.46 1.32 30.21
N VAL A 110 12.80 0.32 29.39
CA VAL A 110 14.19 -0.07 29.06
C VAL A 110 14.59 0.28 27.62
N GLU A 111 13.68 0.87 26.84
CA GLU A 111 13.82 1.03 25.39
C GLU A 111 15.15 1.64 24.96
N LYS A 112 15.60 2.77 25.56
CA LYS A 112 16.86 3.42 25.17
C LYS A 112 18.08 2.51 25.40
N ALA A 113 18.08 1.78 26.49
CA ALA A 113 19.22 0.89 26.85
C ALA A 113 19.27 -0.32 25.91
N GLU A 114 18.15 -0.99 25.70
CA GLU A 114 18.05 -2.13 24.78
C GLU A 114 18.27 -1.69 23.33
N PHE A 115 17.79 -0.52 22.93
CA PHE A 115 18.03 0.03 21.60
C PHE A 115 19.53 0.17 21.30
N GLN A 116 20.30 0.76 22.21
CA GLN A 116 21.74 0.92 22.04
C GLN A 116 22.45 -0.44 21.94
N LYS A 117 22.08 -1.40 22.79
CA LYS A 117 22.64 -2.74 22.82
C LYS A 117 22.38 -3.50 21.51
N ILE A 118 21.10 -3.51 21.06
CA ILE A 118 20.66 -4.18 19.82
C ILE A 118 21.36 -3.54 18.62
N LEU A 119 21.35 -2.19 18.53
CA LEU A 119 22.01 -1.47 17.45
C LEU A 119 23.50 -1.76 17.38
N ALA A 120 24.19 -1.81 18.54
CA ALA A 120 25.63 -2.16 18.59
C ALA A 120 25.85 -3.58 18.06
N THR A 121 25.01 -4.54 18.44
CA THR A 121 25.10 -5.92 17.96
C THR A 121 24.87 -6.01 16.44
N LEU A 122 23.89 -5.30 15.92
CA LEU A 122 23.63 -5.21 14.48
C LEU A 122 24.82 -4.59 13.73
N CYS A 123 25.45 -3.54 14.26
CA CYS A 123 26.55 -2.88 13.58
C CYS A 123 27.86 -3.74 13.58
N LYS A 124 28.06 -4.60 14.56
CA LYS A 124 29.25 -5.48 14.63
C LYS A 124 29.32 -6.50 13.48
N GLY A 125 28.23 -6.85 12.86
CA GLY A 125 28.22 -7.75 11.70
C GLY A 125 28.66 -7.07 10.38
N ILE A 126 28.95 -5.78 10.40
CA ILE A 126 29.32 -5.03 9.21
C ILE A 126 30.83 -5.12 8.98
N GLY A 127 31.21 -5.68 7.84
CA GLY A 127 32.64 -5.73 7.46
C GLY A 127 33.18 -4.34 7.12
N GLU A 128 34.40 -4.06 7.59
CA GLU A 128 35.12 -2.83 7.24
C GLU A 128 35.58 -2.88 5.77
N PRO A 129 35.20 -1.91 4.95
CA PRO A 129 35.68 -1.85 3.58
C PRO A 129 37.15 -1.44 3.55
N SER A 130 37.94 -1.97 2.61
CA SER A 130 39.35 -1.62 2.43
C SER A 130 39.51 -0.10 2.29
N GLN A 131 40.56 0.44 2.88
CA GLN A 131 40.93 1.85 2.77
C GLN A 131 42.24 1.99 1.99
N ALA A 132 42.23 2.85 0.98
CA ALA A 132 43.46 3.29 0.32
C ALA A 132 44.30 4.19 1.27
N ASN A 133 45.53 4.56 0.85
CA ASN A 133 46.39 5.46 1.60
C ASN A 133 45.66 6.74 2.04
N GLY A 134 45.95 7.20 3.24
CA GLY A 134 45.37 8.43 3.79
C GLY A 134 45.19 8.35 5.33
N ARG A 135 44.55 9.39 5.89
CA ARG A 135 44.20 9.39 7.30
C ARG A 135 43.22 8.26 7.62
N PRO A 136 43.46 7.44 8.64
CA PRO A 136 42.53 6.41 9.06
C PRO A 136 41.11 7.01 9.28
N ARG A 137 40.08 6.33 8.73
CA ARG A 137 38.69 6.70 8.99
C ARG A 137 38.25 6.14 10.34
N LEU A 138 37.21 6.71 10.90
CA LEU A 138 36.52 6.10 12.02
C LEU A 138 35.92 4.76 11.57
N PRO A 139 35.86 3.73 12.46
CA PRO A 139 35.22 2.46 12.12
C PRO A 139 33.83 2.65 11.51
N LEU A 140 33.52 1.85 10.48
CA LEU A 140 32.26 1.95 9.79
C LEU A 140 31.10 1.62 10.73
N GLU A 141 31.26 0.60 11.57
CA GLU A 141 30.28 0.21 12.59
C GLU A 141 29.94 1.37 13.54
N ASP A 142 30.95 2.11 14.03
CA ASP A 142 30.78 3.26 14.92
C ASP A 142 30.00 4.39 14.21
N MET A 143 30.30 4.62 12.93
CA MET A 143 29.64 5.68 12.14
C MET A 143 28.22 5.34 11.85
N ILE A 144 27.87 4.09 11.48
CA ILE A 144 26.52 3.63 11.26
C ILE A 144 25.71 3.66 12.56
N PHE A 145 26.27 3.13 13.65
CA PHE A 145 25.69 3.25 14.98
C PHE A 145 25.34 4.70 15.30
N SER A 146 26.30 5.61 15.12
CA SER A 146 26.11 7.04 15.42
C SER A 146 25.04 7.69 14.56
N CYS A 147 24.95 7.33 13.28
CA CYS A 147 23.91 7.85 12.38
C CYS A 147 22.50 7.37 12.82
N VAL A 148 22.32 6.09 13.07
CA VAL A 148 21.04 5.52 13.45
C VAL A 148 20.61 6.01 14.84
N PHE A 149 21.52 5.99 15.81
CA PHE A 149 21.25 6.46 17.16
C PHE A 149 20.94 7.98 17.20
N LYS A 150 21.54 8.77 16.29
CA LYS A 150 21.19 10.17 16.09
C LYS A 150 19.73 10.37 15.70
N VAL A 151 19.19 9.51 14.85
CA VAL A 151 17.78 9.56 14.45
C VAL A 151 16.87 9.15 15.61
N PHE A 152 17.22 8.08 16.31
CA PHE A 152 16.49 7.62 17.50
C PHE A 152 16.41 8.72 18.59
N SER A 153 17.51 9.43 18.87
CA SER A 153 17.55 10.46 19.92
C SER A 153 16.68 11.67 19.64
N THR A 154 16.33 11.93 18.39
CA THR A 154 15.51 13.08 17.90
C THR A 154 16.06 14.49 18.23
N VAL A 155 17.09 14.61 19.08
CA VAL A 155 17.70 15.90 19.47
C VAL A 155 18.61 16.49 18.38
N SER A 156 19.11 17.72 18.55
CA SER A 156 20.06 18.29 17.60
C SER A 156 21.41 17.56 17.63
N ALA A 157 22.16 17.57 16.52
CA ALA A 157 23.44 16.86 16.41
C ALA A 157 24.46 17.29 17.48
N ARG A 158 24.47 18.56 17.91
CA ARG A 158 25.33 19.05 18.98
C ARG A 158 24.95 18.48 20.34
N ARG A 159 23.64 18.45 20.68
CA ARG A 159 23.18 17.85 21.94
C ARG A 159 23.36 16.34 21.97
N PHE A 160 23.29 15.69 20.84
CA PHE A 160 23.53 14.25 20.69
C PHE A 160 24.94 13.82 21.02
N SER A 161 25.93 14.73 21.04
CA SER A 161 27.30 14.39 21.42
C SER A 161 27.41 13.82 22.84
N THR A 162 26.51 14.19 23.75
CA THR A 162 26.43 13.59 25.10
C THR A 162 25.98 12.13 25.08
N ASP A 163 25.00 11.81 24.25
CA ASP A 163 24.52 10.44 24.04
C ASP A 163 25.63 9.55 23.43
N LEU A 164 26.46 10.10 22.52
CA LEU A 164 27.60 9.38 21.95
C LEU A 164 28.71 9.13 23.02
N SER A 165 28.93 10.09 23.88
CA SER A 165 29.89 9.91 25.00
C SER A 165 29.42 8.83 25.98
N GLU A 166 28.12 8.76 26.25
CA GLU A 166 27.51 7.68 27.03
C GLU A 166 27.67 6.32 26.34
N ALA A 167 27.40 6.27 24.99
CA ALA A 167 27.57 5.05 24.22
C ALA A 167 29.03 4.54 24.20
N LYS A 168 30.01 5.44 24.09
CA LYS A 168 31.42 5.08 24.22
C LYS A 168 31.75 4.53 25.63
N GLY A 169 31.23 5.19 26.67
CA GLY A 169 31.42 4.72 28.06
C GLY A 169 30.87 3.31 28.30
N LYS A 170 29.82 2.92 27.55
CA LYS A 170 29.24 1.57 27.56
C LYS A 170 29.94 0.58 26.63
N GLY A 171 30.92 1.01 25.85
CA GLY A 171 31.63 0.17 24.87
C GLY A 171 30.87 -0.17 23.61
N TYR A 172 29.84 0.62 23.25
CA TYR A 172 29.07 0.42 22.01
C TYR A 172 29.76 1.02 20.78
N ILE A 173 30.63 2.03 20.98
CA ILE A 173 31.50 2.61 19.97
C ILE A 173 32.90 2.78 20.52
N SER A 174 33.93 2.67 19.68
CA SER A 174 35.32 2.80 20.06
C SER A 174 35.73 4.27 20.24
N GLU A 175 35.23 5.16 19.34
CA GLU A 175 35.55 6.58 19.33
C GLU A 175 34.28 7.43 19.17
N VAL A 176 34.27 8.60 19.82
CA VAL A 176 33.16 9.57 19.69
C VAL A 176 33.36 10.40 18.42
N PRO A 177 32.56 10.21 17.36
CA PRO A 177 32.67 11.06 16.17
C PRO A 177 32.22 12.48 16.47
N HIS A 178 32.88 13.46 15.85
CA HIS A 178 32.41 14.83 15.88
C HIS A 178 31.02 14.93 15.21
N PHE A 179 30.12 15.73 15.76
CA PHE A 179 28.72 15.83 15.27
C PHE A 179 28.61 16.19 13.78
N ASN A 180 29.54 16.98 13.23
CA ASN A 180 29.59 17.27 11.78
C ASN A 180 29.97 16.03 10.96
N SER A 181 30.81 15.12 11.51
CA SER A 181 31.15 13.86 10.83
C SER A 181 29.92 12.98 10.67
N VAL A 182 29.10 12.88 11.73
CA VAL A 182 27.81 12.15 11.66
C VAL A 182 26.89 12.75 10.58
N LEU A 183 26.74 14.07 10.52
CA LEU A 183 25.91 14.73 9.51
C LEU A 183 26.43 14.50 8.09
N ARG A 184 27.76 14.62 7.87
CA ARG A 184 28.38 14.35 6.56
C ARG A 184 28.28 12.88 6.16
N TYR A 185 28.18 11.97 7.13
CA TYR A 185 28.05 10.55 6.82
C TYR A 185 26.70 10.23 6.18
N PHE A 186 25.63 10.93 6.58
CA PHE A 186 24.34 10.84 5.90
C PHE A 186 24.39 11.26 4.41
N GLU A 187 25.38 12.05 4.00
CA GLU A 187 25.55 12.50 2.60
C GLU A 187 26.23 11.45 1.71
N LYS A 188 26.70 10.35 2.28
CA LYS A 188 27.40 9.31 1.55
C LYS A 188 26.41 8.28 0.96
N ASP A 189 26.50 8.05 -0.34
CA ASP A 189 25.65 7.07 -1.04
C ASP A 189 25.91 5.65 -0.53
N MET A 190 27.14 5.36 -0.09
CA MET A 190 27.49 4.04 0.48
C MET A 190 26.70 3.68 1.74
N LEU A 191 26.14 4.66 2.46
CA LEU A 191 25.37 4.38 3.67
C LEU A 191 24.02 3.74 3.35
N THR A 192 23.43 4.05 2.20
CA THR A 192 22.11 3.56 1.77
C THR A 192 22.01 2.03 1.78
N PRO A 193 22.90 1.26 1.10
CA PRO A 193 22.80 -0.20 1.10
C PRO A 193 23.03 -0.82 2.48
N TYR A 194 23.90 -0.23 3.32
CA TYR A 194 24.06 -0.73 4.69
C TYR A 194 22.79 -0.55 5.53
N LEU A 195 22.13 0.59 5.42
CA LEU A 195 20.86 0.80 6.12
C LEU A 195 19.76 -0.15 5.65
N GLN A 196 19.68 -0.44 4.34
CA GLN A 196 18.75 -1.42 3.80
C GLN A 196 19.03 -2.82 4.35
N MET A 197 20.27 -3.29 4.29
CA MET A 197 20.70 -4.56 4.85
C MET A 197 20.36 -4.66 6.36
N LEU A 198 20.62 -3.61 7.14
CA LEU A 198 20.32 -3.61 8.57
C LEU A 198 18.82 -3.62 8.88
N ILE A 199 17.97 -3.02 7.99
CA ILE A 199 16.52 -3.11 8.12
C ILE A 199 16.08 -4.56 7.95
N GLU A 200 16.58 -5.26 6.93
CA GLU A 200 16.30 -6.67 6.68
C GLU A 200 16.79 -7.53 7.84
N GLU A 201 18.04 -7.38 8.26
CA GLU A 201 18.64 -8.13 9.36
C GLU A 201 17.91 -7.91 10.70
N SER A 202 17.48 -6.66 10.98
CA SER A 202 16.71 -6.34 12.20
C SER A 202 15.36 -7.02 12.29
N ALA A 203 14.83 -7.47 11.17
CA ALA A 203 13.53 -8.17 11.10
C ALA A 203 13.67 -9.69 11.29
N LEU A 204 14.84 -10.28 11.05
CA LEU A 204 15.05 -11.74 11.08
C LEU A 204 14.63 -12.43 12.37
N PRO A 205 14.85 -11.86 13.58
CA PRO A 205 14.40 -12.51 14.81
C PRO A 205 12.89 -12.75 14.89
N LEU A 206 12.10 -12.09 14.03
CA LEU A 206 10.62 -12.17 13.98
C LEU A 206 10.08 -13.13 12.92
N THR A 207 10.96 -13.85 12.20
CA THR A 207 10.56 -14.77 11.11
C THR A 207 9.58 -15.85 11.54
N ALA A 208 9.71 -16.35 12.76
CA ALA A 208 8.80 -17.37 13.31
C ALA A 208 7.40 -16.82 13.64
N LEU A 209 7.27 -15.53 13.86
CA LEU A 209 6.02 -14.88 14.26
C LEU A 209 5.21 -14.36 13.09
N GLU A 210 5.88 -13.83 12.06
CA GLU A 210 5.24 -13.15 10.93
C GLU A 210 5.04 -14.10 9.76
N LYS A 211 3.78 -14.23 9.33
CA LYS A 211 3.39 -14.98 8.12
C LYS A 211 2.45 -14.18 7.22
N THR A 212 1.90 -13.10 7.73
CA THR A 212 0.97 -12.23 7.02
C THR A 212 1.53 -10.82 6.93
N PHE A 213 1.48 -10.24 5.71
CA PHE A 213 2.17 -8.99 5.42
C PHE A 213 1.24 -8.00 4.73
N ALA A 214 1.61 -6.72 4.83
CA ALA A 214 0.92 -5.64 4.15
C ALA A 214 1.92 -4.73 3.44
N ILE A 215 1.57 -4.31 2.20
CA ILE A 215 2.35 -3.36 1.42
C ILE A 215 1.56 -2.06 1.27
N ASP A 216 2.24 -0.94 1.52
CA ASP A 216 1.71 0.38 1.25
C ASP A 216 2.84 1.42 1.09
N ALA A 217 2.49 2.62 0.66
CA ALA A 217 3.41 3.73 0.50
C ALA A 217 2.95 4.96 1.29
N SER A 218 3.91 5.72 1.80
CA SER A 218 3.63 6.98 2.49
C SER A 218 4.73 8.01 2.25
N GLY A 219 4.38 9.30 2.38
CA GLY A 219 5.32 10.39 2.20
C GLY A 219 5.96 10.86 3.51
N LEU A 220 7.26 11.17 3.46
CA LEU A 220 7.96 12.00 4.46
C LEU A 220 8.26 13.37 3.87
N SER A 221 7.85 14.44 4.56
CA SER A 221 8.05 15.80 4.10
C SER A 221 9.53 16.19 4.08
N ALA A 222 10.02 16.69 2.96
CA ALA A 222 11.38 17.18 2.78
C ALA A 222 11.49 18.73 2.90
N THR A 223 10.37 19.42 3.16
CA THR A 223 10.29 20.89 3.15
C THR A 223 10.46 21.55 4.51
N HIS A 224 11.07 20.89 5.48
CA HIS A 224 11.24 21.46 6.81
C HIS A 224 12.13 22.74 6.78
N GLY A 225 11.54 23.87 7.13
CA GLY A 225 12.20 25.19 7.09
C GLY A 225 11.99 26.00 5.80
N PHE A 226 11.58 25.37 4.70
CA PHE A 226 11.33 26.06 3.42
C PHE A 226 10.08 26.95 3.49
N THR A 227 9.03 26.48 4.16
CA THR A 227 7.76 27.19 4.30
C THR A 227 7.89 28.51 5.06
N TRP A 228 8.75 28.56 6.08
CA TRP A 228 8.96 29.77 6.87
C TRP A 228 9.71 30.86 6.07
N HIS A 229 10.74 30.49 5.32
CA HIS A 229 11.51 31.40 4.50
C HIS A 229 10.65 32.06 3.41
N TYR A 230 9.80 31.25 2.74
CA TYR A 230 8.91 31.75 1.68
C TYR A 230 7.72 32.55 2.22
N ALA A 231 7.19 32.19 3.39
CA ALA A 231 6.16 32.96 4.06
C ALA A 231 6.69 34.35 4.48
N LYS A 232 7.97 34.41 4.91
CA LYS A 232 8.59 35.66 5.33
C LYS A 232 8.87 36.62 4.17
N TYR A 233 9.14 36.11 2.96
CA TYR A 233 9.52 36.90 1.80
C TYR A 233 8.41 36.96 0.72
N GLU A 234 7.18 36.68 1.08
CA GLU A 234 5.97 36.81 0.23
C GLU A 234 6.08 36.24 -1.18
N GLN A 235 6.67 35.07 -1.34
CA GLN A 235 6.76 34.36 -2.63
C GLN A 235 5.73 33.23 -2.75
N PRO A 236 4.43 33.53 -3.03
CA PRO A 236 3.35 32.54 -3.00
C PRO A 236 3.53 31.39 -3.98
N ARG A 237 4.20 31.61 -5.11
CA ARG A 237 4.40 30.59 -6.16
C ARG A 237 5.31 29.45 -5.75
N LEU A 238 6.14 29.63 -4.72
CA LEU A 238 7.06 28.59 -4.24
C LEU A 238 6.50 27.81 -3.03
N ILE A 239 5.47 28.37 -2.36
CA ILE A 239 4.77 27.70 -1.24
C ILE A 239 4.01 26.44 -1.70
N SER A 240 3.61 26.39 -2.97
CA SER A 240 2.86 25.25 -3.54
C SER A 240 3.70 23.99 -3.82
N LYS A 241 5.03 24.09 -3.84
CA LYS A 241 5.91 22.95 -4.08
C LYS A 241 6.36 22.30 -2.76
N LYS A 242 5.41 21.67 -2.05
CA LYS A 242 5.77 20.73 -0.98
C LYS A 242 6.55 19.58 -1.59
N ASP A 243 7.82 19.47 -1.22
CA ASP A 243 8.64 18.33 -1.61
C ASP A 243 8.60 17.25 -0.53
N TRP A 244 8.56 15.99 -0.96
CA TRP A 244 8.49 14.83 -0.07
C TRP A 244 9.06 13.60 -0.76
N LEU A 245 9.66 12.74 0.03
CA LEU A 245 10.10 11.43 -0.41
C LEU A 245 8.99 10.41 -0.16
N LYS A 246 8.79 9.53 -1.13
CA LYS A 246 7.86 8.41 -1.03
C LYS A 246 8.60 7.19 -0.54
N ILE A 247 8.03 6.55 0.47
CA ILE A 247 8.58 5.34 1.07
C ILE A 247 7.54 4.24 0.86
N HIS A 248 7.96 3.17 0.21
CA HIS A 248 7.21 1.94 0.03
C HIS A 248 7.75 0.91 1.00
N ILE A 249 6.89 0.27 1.79
CA ILE A 249 7.29 -0.76 2.75
C ILE A 249 6.44 -2.00 2.61
N CYS A 250 7.06 -3.14 2.92
CA CYS A 250 6.37 -4.36 3.30
C CYS A 250 6.54 -4.54 4.81
N THR A 251 5.44 -4.76 5.52
CA THR A 251 5.45 -4.87 6.98
C THR A 251 4.68 -6.10 7.44
N GLY A 252 5.17 -6.76 8.48
CA GLY A 252 4.43 -7.81 9.18
C GLY A 252 3.20 -7.24 9.88
N THR A 253 2.10 -7.97 9.86
CA THR A 253 0.82 -7.48 10.39
C THR A 253 0.65 -7.72 11.90
N LEU A 254 1.48 -8.55 12.50
CA LEU A 254 1.44 -8.85 13.94
C LEU A 254 2.34 -7.89 14.74
N THR A 255 3.60 -7.74 14.32
CA THR A 255 4.61 -6.98 15.08
C THR A 255 4.85 -5.56 14.50
N ASN A 256 4.31 -5.24 13.34
CA ASN A 256 4.57 -4.03 12.57
C ASN A 256 6.04 -3.88 12.10
N VAL A 257 6.84 -4.94 12.11
CA VAL A 257 8.22 -4.91 11.61
C VAL A 257 8.25 -4.69 10.11
N VAL A 258 9.12 -3.84 9.62
CA VAL A 258 9.35 -3.61 8.19
C VAL A 258 10.38 -4.60 7.67
N THR A 259 10.00 -5.43 6.71
CA THR A 259 10.87 -6.47 6.12
C THR A 259 11.52 -6.05 4.82
N ALA A 260 10.92 -5.11 4.10
CA ALA A 260 11.46 -4.56 2.87
C ALA A 260 11.07 -3.08 2.72
N VAL A 261 11.98 -2.29 2.13
CA VAL A 261 11.76 -0.86 1.92
C VAL A 261 12.35 -0.38 0.60
N LYS A 262 11.63 0.52 -0.07
CA LYS A 262 12.15 1.30 -1.21
C LYS A 262 11.80 2.76 -1.00
N VAL A 263 12.80 3.64 -1.21
CA VAL A 263 12.62 5.10 -1.14
C VAL A 263 12.66 5.65 -2.57
N THR A 264 11.65 6.42 -2.94
CA THR A 264 11.48 6.91 -4.31
C THR A 264 11.07 8.38 -4.33
N ASP A 265 11.01 8.93 -5.53
CA ASP A 265 10.43 10.24 -5.76
C ASP A 265 8.90 10.18 -5.65
N LYS A 266 8.30 11.30 -5.34
CA LYS A 266 6.84 11.47 -5.15
C LYS A 266 5.99 11.10 -6.38
N TYR A 267 6.58 11.09 -7.57
CA TYR A 267 5.87 10.81 -8.84
C TYR A 267 5.83 9.32 -9.20
N GLU A 268 6.58 8.48 -8.50
CA GLU A 268 6.63 7.05 -8.78
C GLU A 268 5.29 6.35 -8.47
N HIS A 269 4.92 5.41 -9.34
CA HIS A 269 3.69 4.64 -9.20
C HIS A 269 3.88 3.47 -8.22
N ASP A 270 2.96 3.33 -7.26
CA ASP A 270 3.02 2.33 -6.19
C ASP A 270 3.08 0.90 -6.73
N THR A 271 2.33 0.62 -7.79
CA THR A 271 2.21 -0.73 -8.38
C THR A 271 3.55 -1.35 -8.77
N ASN A 272 4.56 -0.54 -9.12
CA ASN A 272 5.87 -1.00 -9.57
C ASN A 272 6.73 -1.56 -8.42
N TYR A 273 6.37 -1.28 -7.18
CA TYR A 273 7.14 -1.64 -6.00
C TYR A 273 6.56 -2.83 -5.23
N PHE A 274 5.42 -3.37 -5.67
CA PHE A 274 4.80 -4.53 -5.03
C PHE A 274 5.71 -5.77 -5.13
N GLU A 275 6.08 -6.15 -6.35
CA GLU A 275 6.89 -7.33 -6.60
C GLU A 275 8.29 -7.22 -5.96
N PRO A 276 9.07 -6.11 -6.11
CA PRO A 276 10.36 -5.97 -5.46
C PRO A 276 10.30 -6.07 -3.93
N LEU A 277 9.28 -5.49 -3.29
CA LEU A 277 9.12 -5.56 -1.83
C LEU A 277 8.75 -6.98 -1.38
N LEU A 278 7.85 -7.63 -2.11
CA LEU A 278 7.48 -9.02 -1.82
C LEU A 278 8.67 -9.96 -2.03
N SER A 279 9.45 -9.77 -3.09
CA SER A 279 10.64 -10.57 -3.36
C SER A 279 11.64 -10.48 -2.20
N THR A 280 12.03 -9.28 -1.80
CA THR A 280 12.94 -9.08 -0.66
C THR A 280 12.38 -9.72 0.62
N THR A 281 11.07 -9.57 0.87
CA THR A 281 10.45 -10.18 2.06
C THR A 281 10.51 -11.71 2.02
N THR A 282 10.24 -12.33 0.86
CA THR A 282 10.21 -13.79 0.72
C THR A 282 11.60 -14.45 0.72
N GLU A 283 12.68 -13.67 0.65
CA GLU A 283 14.04 -14.19 0.85
C GLU A 283 14.24 -14.72 2.27
N ASN A 284 13.59 -14.10 3.25
CA ASN A 284 13.80 -14.42 4.66
C ASN A 284 12.52 -14.87 5.40
N PHE A 285 11.33 -14.60 4.86
CA PHE A 285 10.05 -14.88 5.52
C PHE A 285 9.18 -15.80 4.69
N GLU A 286 8.48 -16.71 5.35
CA GLU A 286 7.36 -17.45 4.76
C GLU A 286 6.14 -16.54 4.70
N VAL A 287 5.78 -16.09 3.49
CA VAL A 287 4.64 -15.20 3.29
C VAL A 287 3.42 -16.03 2.89
N SER A 288 2.47 -16.22 3.79
CA SER A 288 1.21 -16.92 3.48
C SER A 288 0.16 -16.00 2.86
N GLU A 289 0.08 -14.76 3.33
CA GLU A 289 -0.89 -13.76 2.87
C GLU A 289 -0.21 -12.40 2.71
N ILE A 290 -0.56 -11.70 1.64
CA ILE A 290 -0.09 -10.35 1.36
C ILE A 290 -1.26 -9.43 1.03
N SER A 291 -1.39 -8.32 1.76
CA SER A 291 -2.46 -7.34 1.54
C SER A 291 -1.91 -6.01 1.03
N ALA A 292 -2.63 -5.37 0.11
CA ALA A 292 -2.26 -4.06 -0.42
C ALA A 292 -3.48 -3.27 -0.89
N ASP A 293 -3.32 -1.95 -1.08
CA ASP A 293 -4.40 -1.09 -1.58
C ASP A 293 -4.69 -1.39 -3.07
N LYS A 294 -5.86 -0.94 -3.52
CA LYS A 294 -6.32 -1.04 -4.93
C LYS A 294 -5.37 -0.39 -5.95
N ALA A 295 -4.47 0.50 -5.53
CA ALA A 295 -3.43 1.06 -6.39
C ALA A 295 -2.45 -0.02 -6.88
N TYR A 296 -2.24 -1.07 -6.10
CA TYR A 296 -1.38 -2.20 -6.42
C TYR A 296 -2.06 -3.28 -7.27
N LEU A 297 -3.38 -3.17 -7.53
CA LEU A 297 -4.13 -4.17 -8.29
C LEU A 297 -3.68 -4.19 -9.76
N SER A 298 -2.95 -5.22 -10.11
CA SER A 298 -2.55 -5.56 -11.48
C SER A 298 -2.45 -7.08 -11.64
N LYS A 299 -2.58 -7.60 -12.87
CA LYS A 299 -2.42 -9.02 -13.15
C LYS A 299 -1.02 -9.52 -12.81
N ALA A 300 -0.01 -8.70 -13.10
CA ALA A 300 1.38 -9.01 -12.80
C ALA A 300 1.62 -9.16 -11.28
N ASN A 301 1.08 -8.25 -10.46
CA ASN A 301 1.24 -8.31 -9.01
C ASN A 301 0.49 -9.50 -8.39
N LEU A 302 -0.71 -9.82 -8.89
CA LEU A 302 -1.43 -11.02 -8.46
C LEU A 302 -0.66 -12.30 -8.80
N GLN A 303 -0.08 -12.38 -10.00
CA GLN A 303 0.74 -13.50 -10.41
C GLN A 303 2.02 -13.60 -9.57
N ALA A 304 2.75 -12.49 -9.40
CA ALA A 304 3.95 -12.44 -8.59
C ALA A 304 3.71 -12.90 -7.14
N ALA A 305 2.57 -12.57 -6.55
CA ALA A 305 2.20 -13.05 -5.22
C ALA A 305 1.99 -14.57 -5.21
N MET A 306 1.24 -15.10 -6.17
CA MET A 306 0.96 -16.53 -6.26
C MET A 306 2.21 -17.36 -6.57
N ASP A 307 3.11 -16.86 -7.41
CA ASP A 307 4.39 -17.50 -7.74
C ASP A 307 5.30 -17.66 -6.50
N LYS A 308 5.10 -16.80 -5.49
CA LYS A 308 5.80 -16.85 -4.20
C LYS A 308 4.97 -17.53 -3.08
N ASN A 309 3.89 -18.23 -3.45
CA ASN A 309 2.96 -18.87 -2.52
C ASN A 309 2.27 -17.91 -1.53
N ALA A 310 2.29 -16.62 -1.80
CA ALA A 310 1.62 -15.60 -1.00
C ALA A 310 0.22 -15.31 -1.54
N TYR A 311 -0.82 -15.57 -0.76
CA TYR A 311 -2.19 -15.30 -1.21
C TYR A 311 -2.48 -13.79 -1.20
N PRO A 312 -2.84 -13.16 -2.37
CA PRO A 312 -3.01 -11.72 -2.45
C PRO A 312 -4.40 -11.25 -2.03
N TYR A 313 -4.48 -10.41 -1.01
CA TYR A 313 -5.67 -9.67 -0.61
C TYR A 313 -5.54 -8.21 -1.05
N ILE A 314 -5.65 -7.95 -2.36
CA ILE A 314 -5.57 -6.60 -2.94
C ILE A 314 -6.98 -6.13 -3.26
N ALA A 315 -7.36 -4.93 -2.80
CA ALA A 315 -8.70 -4.38 -3.03
C ALA A 315 -9.02 -4.25 -4.53
N TRP A 316 -10.21 -4.69 -4.92
CA TRP A 316 -10.69 -4.62 -6.29
C TRP A 316 -11.21 -3.22 -6.62
N LYS A 317 -10.93 -2.76 -7.85
CA LYS A 317 -11.48 -1.49 -8.34
C LYS A 317 -12.94 -1.70 -8.75
N SER A 318 -13.78 -0.68 -8.59
CA SER A 318 -15.21 -0.75 -8.92
C SER A 318 -15.50 -1.11 -10.39
N ASN A 319 -14.57 -0.82 -11.28
CA ASN A 319 -14.63 -1.15 -12.70
C ASN A 319 -13.96 -2.49 -13.06
N SER A 320 -13.46 -3.24 -12.08
CA SER A 320 -12.88 -4.56 -12.32
C SER A 320 -13.96 -5.54 -12.75
N ARG A 321 -13.64 -6.37 -13.74
CA ARG A 321 -14.54 -7.38 -14.29
C ARG A 321 -13.76 -8.62 -14.68
N GLU A 322 -14.48 -9.71 -14.79
CA GLU A 322 -14.02 -10.92 -15.46
C GLU A 322 -13.59 -10.63 -16.90
N THR A 323 -12.61 -11.34 -17.38
CA THR A 323 -12.12 -11.22 -18.75
C THR A 323 -12.15 -12.58 -19.45
N LYS A 324 -12.67 -12.62 -20.69
CA LYS A 324 -12.74 -13.82 -21.54
C LYS A 324 -11.44 -14.09 -22.32
N LYS A 325 -10.41 -13.21 -22.17
CA LYS A 325 -9.14 -13.40 -22.86
C LYS A 325 -8.36 -14.55 -22.24
N GLU A 326 -7.79 -15.41 -23.04
CA GLU A 326 -6.87 -16.47 -22.59
C GLU A 326 -5.72 -15.94 -21.74
N GLY A 327 -5.20 -16.75 -20.83
CA GLY A 327 -4.12 -16.35 -19.91
C GLY A 327 -4.55 -15.45 -18.74
N ASN A 328 -5.85 -15.40 -18.42
CA ASN A 328 -6.36 -14.60 -17.29
C ASN A 328 -7.12 -15.45 -16.25
N GLU A 329 -6.83 -16.73 -16.20
CA GLU A 329 -7.50 -17.68 -15.32
C GLU A 329 -7.33 -17.31 -13.85
N LEU A 330 -6.12 -16.90 -13.46
CA LEU A 330 -5.82 -16.44 -12.10
C LEU A 330 -6.64 -15.19 -11.74
N TRP A 331 -6.66 -14.18 -12.63
CA TRP A 331 -7.45 -12.96 -12.42
C TRP A 331 -8.92 -13.30 -12.19
N ASN A 332 -9.50 -14.14 -13.04
CA ASN A 332 -10.90 -14.52 -12.95
C ASN A 332 -11.19 -15.32 -11.67
N LYS A 333 -10.30 -16.27 -11.31
CA LYS A 333 -10.42 -17.07 -10.08
C LYS A 333 -10.42 -16.16 -8.83
N LEU A 334 -9.50 -15.24 -8.73
CA LEU A 334 -9.40 -14.33 -7.59
C LEU A 334 -10.55 -13.30 -7.57
N TYR A 335 -10.99 -12.83 -8.75
CA TYR A 335 -12.15 -11.96 -8.87
C TYR A 335 -13.45 -12.66 -8.40
N HIS A 336 -13.68 -13.90 -8.83
CA HIS A 336 -14.84 -14.67 -8.38
C HIS A 336 -14.77 -14.97 -6.88
N PHE A 337 -13.59 -15.28 -6.34
CA PHE A 337 -13.43 -15.44 -4.90
C PHE A 337 -13.83 -14.17 -4.15
N TYR A 338 -13.36 -13.00 -4.59
CA TYR A 338 -13.76 -11.71 -4.03
C TYR A 338 -15.26 -11.47 -4.14
N ALA A 339 -15.85 -11.68 -5.32
CA ALA A 339 -17.27 -11.40 -5.56
C ALA A 339 -18.21 -12.32 -4.76
N LEU A 340 -17.86 -13.60 -4.61
CA LEU A 340 -18.69 -14.60 -3.93
C LEU A 340 -18.44 -14.72 -2.43
N ASN A 341 -17.26 -14.30 -1.94
CA ASN A 341 -16.84 -14.43 -0.55
C ASN A 341 -16.37 -13.11 0.05
N GLN A 342 -17.10 -12.03 -0.20
CA GLN A 342 -16.70 -10.68 0.14
C GLN A 342 -16.39 -10.48 1.64
N GLU A 343 -17.16 -11.11 2.53
CA GLU A 343 -16.92 -11.03 3.99
C GLU A 343 -15.55 -11.64 4.37
N LYS A 344 -15.28 -12.87 3.90
CA LYS A 344 -14.00 -13.56 4.16
C LYS A 344 -12.82 -12.80 3.56
N PHE A 345 -13.01 -12.21 2.36
CA PHE A 345 -12.00 -11.38 1.75
C PHE A 345 -11.73 -10.13 2.58
N LEU A 346 -12.77 -9.43 3.00
CA LEU A 346 -12.63 -8.20 3.80
C LEU A 346 -12.01 -8.47 5.17
N GLU A 347 -12.34 -9.58 5.83
CA GLU A 347 -11.72 -9.96 7.11
C GLU A 347 -10.19 -10.00 7.00
N ARG A 348 -9.66 -10.60 5.92
CA ARG A 348 -8.22 -10.68 5.65
C ARG A 348 -7.65 -9.37 5.14
N TYR A 349 -8.34 -8.73 4.20
CA TYR A 349 -7.94 -7.45 3.65
C TYR A 349 -7.77 -6.36 4.71
N HIS A 350 -8.60 -6.36 5.76
CA HIS A 350 -8.51 -5.34 6.82
C HIS A 350 -7.19 -5.38 7.61
N GLN A 351 -6.44 -6.45 7.55
CA GLN A 351 -5.07 -6.51 8.12
C GLN A 351 -4.14 -5.48 7.45
N ARG A 352 -4.45 -5.02 6.23
CA ARG A 352 -3.76 -3.91 5.57
C ARG A 352 -3.66 -2.66 6.45
N SER A 353 -4.66 -2.40 7.29
CA SER A 353 -4.63 -1.23 8.19
C SER A 353 -3.42 -1.21 9.15
N ASN A 354 -2.73 -2.34 9.34
CA ASN A 354 -1.53 -2.39 10.18
C ASN A 354 -0.36 -1.63 9.55
N VAL A 355 -0.26 -1.58 8.20
CA VAL A 355 0.78 -0.76 7.55
C VAL A 355 0.56 0.74 7.78
N GLU A 356 -0.69 1.19 7.86
CA GLU A 356 -1.02 2.58 8.23
C GLU A 356 -0.61 2.87 9.68
N SER A 357 -0.82 1.89 10.57
CA SER A 357 -0.35 1.95 11.96
C SER A 357 1.18 2.01 12.03
N THR A 358 1.88 1.20 11.24
CA THR A 358 3.34 1.24 11.12
C THR A 358 3.85 2.63 10.71
N PHE A 359 3.27 3.23 9.67
CA PHE A 359 3.63 4.60 9.27
C PHE A 359 3.30 5.64 10.35
N SER A 360 2.18 5.47 11.05
CA SER A 360 1.80 6.34 12.16
C SER A 360 2.81 6.26 13.30
N MET A 361 3.25 5.05 13.68
CA MET A 361 4.28 4.83 14.70
C MET A 361 5.60 5.49 14.30
N ILE A 362 6.07 5.28 13.07
CA ILE A 362 7.31 5.89 12.55
C ILE A 362 7.22 7.42 12.60
N LYS A 363 6.13 8.01 12.09
CA LYS A 363 5.96 9.47 12.01
C LYS A 363 5.77 10.10 13.38
N SER A 364 5.04 9.45 14.28
CA SER A 364 4.81 9.93 15.64
C SER A 364 6.11 9.96 16.44
N LYS A 365 6.91 8.90 16.38
CA LYS A 365 8.13 8.77 17.18
C LYS A 365 9.32 9.53 16.59
N PHE A 366 9.52 9.48 15.26
CA PHE A 366 10.70 10.01 14.60
C PHE A 366 10.41 11.23 13.70
N SER A 367 9.21 11.78 13.76
CA SER A 367 8.71 12.88 12.91
C SER A 367 8.40 12.47 11.47
N GLY A 368 7.29 12.98 10.95
CA GLY A 368 6.88 12.84 9.54
C GLY A 368 7.66 13.73 8.56
N SER A 369 8.67 14.48 9.02
CA SER A 369 9.50 15.34 8.18
C SER A 369 10.97 14.98 8.29
N LEU A 370 11.70 15.19 7.19
CA LEU A 370 13.15 14.96 7.08
C LEU A 370 13.88 16.28 7.39
N ARG A 371 14.95 16.19 8.18
CA ARG A 371 15.79 17.34 8.56
C ARG A 371 16.92 17.57 7.57
N ALA A 372 17.31 16.53 6.84
CA ALA A 372 18.36 16.57 5.83
C ALA A 372 17.95 17.44 4.64
N LYS A 373 18.96 18.06 3.98
CA LYS A 373 18.74 19.00 2.88
C LYS A 373 18.97 18.41 1.50
N ASN A 374 19.96 17.54 1.33
CA ASN A 374 20.23 16.88 0.06
C ASN A 374 19.50 15.52 -0.02
N LYS A 375 19.29 15.03 -1.25
CA LYS A 375 18.49 13.86 -1.54
C LYS A 375 19.05 12.58 -0.92
N THR A 376 20.36 12.33 -1.01
CA THR A 376 21.04 11.18 -0.40
C THR A 376 20.85 11.18 1.11
N SER A 377 21.10 12.32 1.77
CA SER A 377 20.90 12.43 3.23
C SER A 377 19.44 12.24 3.63
N GLN A 378 18.49 12.70 2.82
CA GLN A 378 17.06 12.51 3.06
C GLN A 378 16.69 11.03 2.97
N THR A 379 17.20 10.32 1.96
CA THR A 379 17.00 8.88 1.79
C THR A 379 17.60 8.11 3.00
N ASN A 380 18.83 8.42 3.38
CA ASN A 380 19.49 7.78 4.50
C ASN A 380 18.80 8.08 5.84
N GLU A 381 18.31 9.31 6.05
CA GLU A 381 17.51 9.66 7.23
C GLU A 381 16.20 8.89 7.26
N ALA A 382 15.52 8.72 6.12
CA ALA A 382 14.30 7.95 6.01
C ALA A 382 14.53 6.47 6.36
N LEU A 383 15.56 5.85 5.78
CA LEU A 383 15.95 4.48 6.07
C LEU A 383 16.36 4.29 7.56
N ALA A 384 17.11 5.23 8.12
CA ALA A 384 17.45 5.19 9.53
C ALA A 384 16.23 5.27 10.45
N LYS A 385 15.17 6.02 10.09
CA LYS A 385 13.90 6.04 10.84
C LYS A 385 13.22 4.67 10.82
N ILE A 386 13.26 3.97 9.69
CA ILE A 386 12.69 2.63 9.55
C ILE A 386 13.50 1.62 10.38
N LEU A 387 14.83 1.68 10.33
CA LEU A 387 15.66 0.83 11.16
C LEU A 387 15.42 1.08 12.66
N CYS A 388 15.31 2.34 13.08
CA CYS A 388 14.93 2.68 14.46
C CYS A 388 13.56 2.08 14.83
N HIS A 389 12.59 2.13 13.94
CA HIS A 389 11.28 1.53 14.14
C HIS A 389 11.38 0.01 14.32
N ASN A 390 12.12 -0.70 13.47
CA ASN A 390 12.30 -2.14 13.57
C ASN A 390 12.92 -2.55 14.91
N ILE A 391 13.96 -1.86 15.35
CA ILE A 391 14.57 -2.12 16.65
C ILE A 391 13.56 -1.94 17.80
N VAL A 392 12.71 -0.91 17.73
CA VAL A 392 11.65 -0.68 18.73
C VAL A 392 10.59 -1.80 18.68
N CYS A 393 10.18 -2.25 17.50
CA CYS A 393 9.27 -3.39 17.36
C CYS A 393 9.90 -4.68 17.91
N LEU A 394 11.18 -4.88 17.68
CA LEU A 394 11.92 -6.03 18.22
C LEU A 394 11.97 -5.99 19.76
N ILE A 395 12.28 -4.83 20.36
CA ILE A 395 12.24 -4.67 21.81
C ILE A 395 10.85 -4.99 22.37
N GLN A 396 9.80 -4.50 21.74
CA GLN A 396 8.43 -4.84 22.12
C GLN A 396 8.18 -6.35 22.05
N SER A 397 8.62 -6.99 20.95
CA SER A 397 8.45 -8.44 20.72
C SER A 397 9.25 -9.30 21.70
N MET A 398 10.43 -8.82 22.16
CA MET A 398 11.20 -9.49 23.22
C MET A 398 10.40 -9.61 24.51
N HIS A 399 9.69 -8.55 24.91
CA HIS A 399 8.87 -8.53 26.12
C HIS A 399 7.52 -9.21 25.98
N GLU A 400 6.95 -9.20 24.78
CA GLU A 400 5.59 -9.72 24.52
C GLU A 400 5.60 -11.19 24.14
N PHE A 401 6.54 -11.61 23.33
CA PHE A 401 6.61 -12.97 22.75
C PHE A 401 7.86 -13.76 23.19
N GLY A 402 8.77 -13.14 23.97
CA GLY A 402 10.00 -13.79 24.40
C GLY A 402 11.02 -13.99 23.28
N VAL A 403 10.97 -13.17 22.23
CA VAL A 403 11.90 -13.24 21.10
C VAL A 403 13.34 -12.95 21.57
N ASN A 404 14.30 -13.71 21.05
CA ASN A 404 15.72 -13.44 21.28
C ASN A 404 16.30 -12.70 20.06
N PRO A 405 16.98 -11.54 20.24
CA PRO A 405 17.53 -10.75 19.13
C PRO A 405 18.88 -11.33 18.64
N ASP A 406 18.82 -12.50 18.01
CA ASP A 406 20.01 -13.13 17.39
C ASP A 406 20.12 -12.64 15.93
N PHE A 407 21.27 -12.07 15.60
CA PHE A 407 21.60 -11.55 14.27
C PHE A 407 22.78 -12.27 13.66
N TRP A 408 22.97 -12.14 12.36
CA TRP A 408 24.12 -12.63 11.60
C TRP A 408 24.32 -14.14 11.77
N LYS A 409 23.23 -14.90 11.81
CA LYS A 409 23.32 -16.36 11.83
C LYS A 409 23.98 -16.79 10.52
N GLU A 410 25.13 -17.50 10.64
CA GLU A 410 25.71 -18.20 9.50
C GLU A 410 24.64 -19.14 8.94
N VAL A 411 24.27 -18.95 7.68
CA VAL A 411 23.44 -19.90 6.94
C VAL A 411 24.28 -21.16 6.82
N THR A 412 24.06 -22.12 7.71
CA THR A 412 24.61 -23.47 7.56
C THR A 412 23.95 -24.04 6.30
N LEU A 413 24.68 -23.95 5.19
CA LEU A 413 24.30 -24.64 3.94
C LEU A 413 24.30 -26.13 4.25
N HIS A 414 23.11 -26.73 4.37
CA HIS A 414 22.88 -28.16 4.39
C HIS A 414 22.66 -28.68 2.99
#